data_3f248c82f8da1f83ce53573984b971cd
#
_entry.id   3f248c82f8da1f83ce53573984b971cd
#
_cell.length_a   1.000
_cell.length_b   1.000
_cell.length_c   1.000
_cell.angle_alpha   90.00
_cell.angle_beta   90.00
_cell.angle_gamma   90.00
#
_symmetry.space_group_name_H-M   'P 1'
#
loop_
_entity.id
_entity.type
_entity.pdbx_description
1 polymer ?
#
loop_
_entity_poly.entity_id
_entity_poly.type
_entity_poly.pdbx_seq_one_letter_code
_entity_poly.pdbx_strand_id
1 'polypeptide(L)'
;MGKDHSGIATDILAAAHTYSTIWEFRLFRNLNSTFDEELPEIDKRLQELEAYQHIEGVNDLLEGLQYSADKTNSVSPSAFATVANLCGQLRFQKRWSQTPRIPETSVMGHMFLVACYSFFITTALQACPARRVNAFFCGLFHDLPEVLTRDIISPVKKSFAELSRIIKQYEDQELERHIFSPLEKDGHEHITERLRYYLGTVVGSEFQESILKEGGKPQKVTFDQLQGQYNANEFDPKDGKAIKLCDILAAYIEAYTAIRNGITSDQIQQAFWRIREEYSKETLGNIHLGALFTDFD
;
A
#
# COMPACT_ATOMS: atom_id res chain seq x y z
N MET A 1 -17.15 -7.72 28.81
CA MET A 1 -15.83 -7.17 29.12
C MET A 1 -15.17 -6.86 27.79
N GLY A 2 -15.18 -5.58 27.33
CA GLY A 2 -14.46 -5.15 26.15
C GLY A 2 -12.96 -5.22 26.43
N LYS A 3 -12.23 -6.03 25.66
CA LYS A 3 -10.77 -5.99 25.69
C LYS A 3 -10.35 -4.58 25.28
N ASP A 4 -9.47 -3.98 26.07
CA ASP A 4 -8.87 -2.68 25.75
C ASP A 4 -7.97 -2.84 24.49
N HIS A 5 -8.56 -2.57 23.33
CA HIS A 5 -7.86 -2.67 22.05
C HIS A 5 -6.85 -1.53 21.83
N SER A 6 -6.84 -0.49 22.69
CA SER A 6 -5.90 0.63 22.60
C SER A 6 -4.46 0.18 22.90
N GLY A 7 -4.28 -0.74 23.84
CA GLY A 7 -2.97 -1.29 24.19
C GLY A 7 -2.34 -2.07 23.05
N ILE A 8 -3.06 -3.04 22.46
CA ILE A 8 -2.52 -3.90 21.39
C ILE A 8 -2.22 -3.13 20.11
N ALA A 9 -3.02 -2.13 19.75
CA ALA A 9 -2.74 -1.28 18.58
C ALA A 9 -1.46 -0.47 18.78
N THR A 10 -1.22 0.04 19.98
CA THR A 10 0.01 0.75 20.34
C THR A 10 1.21 -0.18 20.24
N ASP A 11 1.08 -1.40 20.75
CA ASP A 11 2.16 -2.41 20.71
C ASP A 11 2.49 -2.82 19.28
N ILE A 12 1.48 -3.02 18.42
CA ILE A 12 1.69 -3.31 16.99
C ILE A 12 2.48 -2.18 16.31
N LEU A 13 2.10 -0.92 16.55
CA LEU A 13 2.80 0.23 15.97
C LEU A 13 4.24 0.35 16.48
N ALA A 14 4.45 0.12 17.78
CA ALA A 14 5.78 0.14 18.40
C ALA A 14 6.66 -0.99 17.84
N ALA A 15 6.15 -2.22 17.74
CA ALA A 15 6.84 -3.35 17.14
C ALA A 15 7.20 -3.08 15.67
N ALA A 16 6.25 -2.57 14.87
CA ALA A 16 6.47 -2.24 13.47
C ALA A 16 7.52 -1.14 13.30
N HIS A 17 7.50 -0.10 14.15
CA HIS A 17 8.49 0.96 14.13
C HIS A 17 9.88 0.44 14.49
N THR A 18 9.98 -0.37 15.56
CA THR A 18 11.24 -0.99 15.99
C THR A 18 11.81 -1.91 14.90
N TYR A 19 10.95 -2.76 14.32
CA TYR A 19 11.35 -3.62 13.19
C TYR A 19 11.88 -2.82 12.01
N SER A 20 11.15 -1.79 11.56
CA SER A 20 11.55 -0.99 10.39
C SER A 20 12.88 -0.27 10.61
N THR A 21 13.14 0.20 11.85
CA THR A 21 14.42 0.81 12.23
C THR A 21 15.58 -0.18 12.13
N ILE A 22 15.41 -1.39 12.66
CA ILE A 22 16.45 -2.44 12.60
C ILE A 22 16.69 -2.89 11.16
N TRP A 23 15.58 -3.10 10.39
CA TRP A 23 15.64 -3.51 9.01
C TRP A 23 16.41 -2.50 8.15
N GLU A 24 16.12 -1.23 8.30
CA GLU A 24 16.77 -0.14 7.58
C GLU A 24 18.27 -0.04 7.94
N PHE A 25 18.58 -0.09 9.22
CA PHE A 25 19.98 -0.08 9.69
C PHE A 25 20.78 -1.22 9.06
N ARG A 26 20.24 -2.45 9.06
CA ARG A 26 20.94 -3.61 8.49
C ARG A 26 21.17 -3.48 6.99
N LEU A 27 20.25 -2.85 6.29
CA LEU A 27 20.39 -2.58 4.87
C LEU A 27 21.58 -1.64 4.60
N PHE A 28 21.71 -0.56 5.38
CA PHE A 28 22.79 0.40 5.25
C PHE A 28 24.13 -0.16 5.74
N ARG A 29 24.13 -0.95 6.79
CA ARG A 29 25.35 -1.63 7.27
C ARG A 29 25.98 -2.50 6.20
N ASN A 30 25.19 -3.23 5.43
CA ASN A 30 25.69 -4.04 4.33
C ASN A 30 26.41 -3.23 3.23
N LEU A 31 26.15 -1.94 3.16
CA LEU A 31 26.75 -1.00 2.22
C LEU A 31 27.96 -0.25 2.81
N ASN A 32 28.05 -0.15 4.14
CA ASN A 32 29.07 0.63 4.81
C ASN A 32 29.39 0.09 6.22
N SER A 33 30.61 -0.46 6.40
CA SER A 33 31.09 -1.01 7.67
C SER A 33 31.31 0.04 8.78
N THR A 34 31.30 1.35 8.46
CA THR A 34 31.44 2.39 9.52
C THR A 34 30.23 2.42 10.47
N PHE A 35 29.11 1.79 10.11
CA PHE A 35 27.95 1.62 11.00
C PHE A 35 28.14 0.56 12.09
N ASP A 36 29.28 -0.10 12.19
CA ASP A 36 29.52 -1.09 13.25
C ASP A 36 29.56 -0.48 14.66
N GLU A 37 29.81 0.81 14.79
CA GLU A 37 29.73 1.54 16.05
C GLU A 37 28.29 1.63 16.61
N GLU A 38 27.28 1.52 15.76
CA GLU A 38 25.87 1.57 16.13
C GLU A 38 25.28 0.19 16.54
N LEU A 39 26.07 -0.88 16.45
CA LEU A 39 25.62 -2.25 16.79
C LEU A 39 25.03 -2.39 18.19
N PRO A 40 25.57 -1.76 19.27
CA PRO A 40 24.97 -1.87 20.59
C PRO A 40 23.54 -1.29 20.66
N GLU A 41 23.25 -0.23 19.90
CA GLU A 41 21.90 0.34 19.82
C GLU A 41 20.95 -0.61 19.07
N ILE A 42 21.44 -1.28 18.03
CA ILE A 42 20.66 -2.26 17.29
C ILE A 42 20.36 -3.51 18.11
N ASP A 43 21.34 -3.99 18.91
CA ASP A 43 21.11 -5.11 19.82
C ASP A 43 20.06 -4.77 20.87
N LYS A 44 20.06 -3.54 21.38
CA LYS A 44 19.01 -3.03 22.28
C LYS A 44 17.65 -3.00 21.58
N ARG A 45 17.59 -2.52 20.33
CA ARG A 45 16.35 -2.51 19.53
C ARG A 45 15.81 -3.93 19.26
N LEU A 46 16.69 -4.90 19.06
CA LEU A 46 16.29 -6.31 18.94
C LEU A 46 15.63 -6.81 20.22
N GLN A 47 16.23 -6.52 21.39
CA GLN A 47 15.61 -6.85 22.67
C GLN A 47 14.26 -6.14 22.88
N GLU A 48 14.13 -4.89 22.46
CA GLU A 48 12.84 -4.18 22.46
C GLU A 48 11.81 -4.89 21.59
N LEU A 49 12.19 -5.36 20.39
CA LEU A 49 11.29 -6.09 19.49
C LEU A 49 10.88 -7.46 20.07
N GLU A 50 11.79 -8.15 20.76
CA GLU A 50 11.50 -9.42 21.45
C GLU A 50 10.39 -9.28 22.50
N ALA A 51 10.24 -8.11 23.12
CA ALA A 51 9.15 -7.87 24.06
C ALA A 51 7.75 -7.96 23.44
N TYR A 52 7.65 -7.87 22.11
CA TYR A 52 6.40 -7.94 21.35
C TYR A 52 6.14 -9.31 20.71
N GLN A 53 6.83 -10.37 21.10
CA GLN A 53 6.65 -11.74 20.56
C GLN A 53 5.24 -12.31 20.76
N HIS A 54 4.44 -11.72 21.66
CA HIS A 54 3.03 -12.06 21.84
C HIS A 54 2.13 -11.59 20.67
N ILE A 55 2.65 -10.75 19.79
CA ILE A 55 1.98 -10.28 18.56
C ILE A 55 2.31 -11.26 17.43
N GLU A 56 1.29 -11.72 16.75
CA GLU A 56 1.43 -12.61 15.59
C GLU A 56 2.36 -12.01 14.54
N GLY A 57 3.28 -12.81 13.99
CA GLY A 57 4.25 -12.42 12.97
C GLY A 57 5.54 -11.78 13.51
N VAL A 58 5.60 -11.33 14.77
CA VAL A 58 6.83 -10.72 15.31
C VAL A 58 7.98 -11.73 15.39
N ASN A 59 7.70 -12.99 15.71
CA ASN A 59 8.74 -14.04 15.70
C ASN A 59 9.31 -14.26 14.29
N ASP A 60 8.43 -14.29 13.27
CA ASP A 60 8.84 -14.38 11.87
C ASP A 60 9.76 -13.23 11.45
N LEU A 61 9.42 -12.01 11.86
CA LEU A 61 10.22 -10.82 11.59
C LEU A 61 11.59 -10.88 12.27
N LEU A 62 11.66 -11.35 13.53
CA LEU A 62 12.91 -11.53 14.27
C LEU A 62 13.81 -12.55 13.60
N GLU A 63 13.27 -13.72 13.21
CA GLU A 63 14.00 -14.74 12.47
C GLU A 63 14.53 -14.22 11.13
N GLY A 64 13.71 -13.48 10.38
CA GLY A 64 14.10 -12.84 9.12
C GLY A 64 15.23 -11.83 9.30
N LEU A 65 15.22 -11.07 10.39
CA LEU A 65 16.30 -10.16 10.74
C LEU A 65 17.59 -10.94 11.08
N GLN A 66 17.51 -12.02 11.86
CA GLN A 66 18.68 -12.85 12.22
C GLN A 66 19.30 -13.53 10.98
N TYR A 67 18.46 -14.06 10.08
CA TYR A 67 18.92 -14.66 8.83
C TYR A 67 19.73 -13.68 7.96
N SER A 68 19.27 -12.45 7.86
CA SER A 68 19.98 -11.41 7.10
C SER A 68 21.37 -11.06 7.67
N ALA A 69 21.59 -11.30 8.98
CA ALA A 69 22.85 -11.02 9.66
C ALA A 69 23.88 -12.16 9.49
N ASP A 70 23.42 -13.40 9.42
CA ASP A 70 24.29 -14.59 9.35
C ASP A 70 23.94 -15.45 8.13
N LYS A 71 24.65 -15.20 7.01
CA LYS A 71 24.51 -15.97 5.76
C LYS A 71 24.94 -17.44 5.88
N THR A 72 25.54 -17.84 7.02
CA THR A 72 25.94 -19.22 7.27
C THR A 72 24.77 -20.07 7.82
N ASN A 73 23.69 -19.43 8.25
CA ASN A 73 22.50 -20.11 8.75
C ASN A 73 21.71 -20.72 7.59
N SER A 74 21.50 -22.01 7.62
CA SER A 74 20.85 -22.79 6.56
C SER A 74 19.31 -22.67 6.54
N VAL A 75 18.71 -21.95 7.46
CA VAL A 75 17.25 -21.77 7.58
C VAL A 75 16.83 -20.56 6.78
N SER A 76 16.01 -20.75 5.75
CA SER A 76 15.43 -19.63 5.00
C SER A 76 14.45 -18.84 5.88
N PRO A 77 14.32 -17.51 5.71
CA PRO A 77 13.34 -16.73 6.43
C PRO A 77 11.93 -17.21 6.09
N SER A 78 10.99 -17.04 7.02
CA SER A 78 9.58 -17.31 6.79
C SER A 78 9.01 -16.51 5.61
N ALA A 79 7.90 -16.96 5.05
CA ALA A 79 7.21 -16.23 3.98
C ALA A 79 6.77 -14.85 4.47
N PHE A 80 6.30 -14.75 5.73
CA PHE A 80 5.90 -13.47 6.31
C PHE A 80 7.06 -12.47 6.36
N ALA A 81 8.23 -12.88 6.86
CA ALA A 81 9.43 -12.03 6.87
C ALA A 81 9.89 -11.64 5.45
N THR A 82 9.78 -12.58 4.51
CA THR A 82 10.11 -12.33 3.10
C THR A 82 9.19 -11.27 2.50
N VAL A 83 7.88 -11.36 2.73
CA VAL A 83 6.90 -10.39 2.25
C VAL A 83 7.11 -9.03 2.92
N ALA A 84 7.38 -8.98 4.23
CA ALA A 84 7.71 -7.74 4.92
C ALA A 84 8.95 -7.06 4.32
N ASN A 85 9.99 -7.83 4.00
CA ASN A 85 11.19 -7.34 3.33
C ASN A 85 10.89 -6.82 1.90
N LEU A 86 10.03 -7.50 1.13
CA LEU A 86 9.58 -7.03 -0.17
C LEU A 86 8.84 -5.70 -0.05
N CYS A 87 7.89 -5.57 0.88
CA CYS A 87 7.18 -4.32 1.14
C CYS A 87 8.17 -3.18 1.47
N GLY A 88 9.19 -3.47 2.29
CA GLY A 88 10.23 -2.49 2.61
C GLY A 88 10.97 -1.94 1.39
N GLN A 89 11.14 -2.74 0.32
CA GLN A 89 11.81 -2.32 -0.92
C GLN A 89 11.07 -1.23 -1.68
N LEU A 90 9.73 -1.13 -1.54
CA LEU A 90 8.92 -0.07 -2.15
C LEU A 90 9.32 1.33 -1.68
N ARG A 91 9.99 1.43 -0.54
CA ARG A 91 10.55 2.68 -0.01
C ARG A 91 11.66 3.26 -0.91
N PHE A 92 12.39 2.40 -1.65
CA PHE A 92 13.50 2.81 -2.51
C PHE A 92 13.09 2.93 -3.98
N GLN A 93 11.90 2.46 -4.34
CA GLN A 93 11.37 2.65 -5.69
C GLN A 93 10.79 4.07 -5.80
N LYS A 94 11.34 4.84 -6.76
CA LYS A 94 10.90 6.23 -6.99
C LYS A 94 9.75 6.24 -7.99
N ARG A 95 8.68 6.95 -7.63
CA ARG A 95 7.66 7.33 -8.60
C ARG A 95 8.20 8.39 -9.56
N TRP A 96 7.67 8.43 -10.75
CA TRP A 96 8.14 9.35 -11.80
C TRP A 96 9.63 9.18 -12.14
N SER A 97 10.15 7.96 -12.06
CA SER A 97 11.58 7.65 -12.15
C SER A 97 12.26 8.20 -13.41
N GLN A 98 11.49 8.44 -14.48
CA GLN A 98 11.98 9.00 -15.76
C GLN A 98 11.82 10.53 -15.86
N THR A 99 11.25 11.17 -14.85
CA THR A 99 10.96 12.60 -14.84
C THR A 99 11.49 13.23 -13.55
N PRO A 100 12.51 14.09 -13.61
CA PRO A 100 13.02 14.78 -12.43
C PRO A 100 11.91 15.51 -11.67
N ARG A 101 11.83 15.28 -10.36
CA ARG A 101 10.79 15.87 -9.51
C ARG A 101 11.34 16.20 -8.12
N ILE A 102 10.89 17.31 -7.53
CA ILE A 102 11.20 17.72 -6.16
C ILE A 102 9.91 18.09 -5.45
N PRO A 103 9.62 17.56 -4.26
CA PRO A 103 10.34 16.44 -3.61
C PRO A 103 10.15 15.10 -4.34
N GLU A 104 11.10 14.20 -4.20
CA GLU A 104 10.92 12.82 -4.66
C GLU A 104 9.88 12.11 -3.78
N THR A 105 9.08 11.23 -4.37
CA THR A 105 8.14 10.36 -3.65
C THR A 105 8.48 8.91 -3.97
N SER A 106 8.61 8.07 -2.95
CA SER A 106 8.71 6.63 -3.14
C SER A 106 7.33 6.03 -3.43
N VAL A 107 7.30 4.82 -4.02
CA VAL A 107 6.05 4.07 -4.19
C VAL A 107 5.38 3.84 -2.83
N MET A 108 6.11 3.44 -1.79
CA MET A 108 5.58 3.29 -0.43
C MET A 108 5.00 4.59 0.12
N GLY A 109 5.69 5.72 -0.07
CA GLY A 109 5.19 7.03 0.38
C GLY A 109 3.89 7.43 -0.30
N HIS A 110 3.78 7.17 -1.61
CA HIS A 110 2.53 7.37 -2.36
C HIS A 110 1.41 6.48 -1.85
N MET A 111 1.65 5.18 -1.69
CA MET A 111 0.66 4.22 -1.17
C MET A 111 0.12 4.67 0.20
N PHE A 112 0.99 5.17 1.07
CA PHE A 112 0.58 5.70 2.37
C PHE A 112 -0.29 6.97 2.26
N LEU A 113 0.06 7.90 1.35
CA LEU A 113 -0.76 9.08 1.09
C LEU A 113 -2.14 8.69 0.54
N VAL A 114 -2.19 7.76 -0.41
CA VAL A 114 -3.46 7.24 -0.95
C VAL A 114 -4.29 6.57 0.14
N ALA A 115 -3.67 5.80 1.03
CA ALA A 115 -4.36 5.20 2.19
C ALA A 115 -4.99 6.26 3.10
N CYS A 116 -4.24 7.31 3.46
CA CYS A 116 -4.75 8.42 4.28
C CYS A 116 -5.90 9.16 3.58
N TYR A 117 -5.74 9.52 2.31
CA TYR A 117 -6.79 10.20 1.55
C TYR A 117 -8.04 9.33 1.42
N SER A 118 -7.89 8.03 1.16
CA SER A 118 -9.01 7.08 1.06
C SER A 118 -9.78 7.00 2.37
N PHE A 119 -9.09 7.00 3.51
CA PHE A 119 -9.73 7.03 4.82
C PHE A 119 -10.51 8.34 5.06
N PHE A 120 -9.92 9.50 4.74
CA PHE A 120 -10.58 10.79 4.93
C PHE A 120 -11.76 10.98 3.97
N ILE A 121 -11.60 10.61 2.71
CA ILE A 121 -12.68 10.70 1.70
C ILE A 121 -13.84 9.79 2.07
N THR A 122 -13.59 8.55 2.45
CA THR A 122 -14.67 7.64 2.88
C THR A 122 -15.31 8.08 4.20
N THR A 123 -14.56 8.77 5.09
CA THR A 123 -15.13 9.41 6.28
C THR A 123 -16.10 10.53 5.89
N ALA A 124 -15.73 11.40 4.93
CA ALA A 124 -16.57 12.46 4.42
C ALA A 124 -17.82 11.92 3.69
N LEU A 125 -17.74 10.74 3.10
CA LEU A 125 -18.87 9.99 2.50
C LEU A 125 -19.76 9.30 3.54
N GLN A 126 -19.51 9.46 4.83
CA GLN A 126 -20.22 8.79 5.93
C GLN A 126 -20.20 7.26 5.81
N ALA A 127 -19.07 6.73 5.35
CA ALA A 127 -18.84 5.29 5.23
C ALA A 127 -18.84 4.62 6.61
N CYS A 128 -19.36 3.38 6.68
CA CYS A 128 -19.28 2.58 7.90
C CYS A 128 -17.81 2.28 8.29
N PRO A 129 -17.55 1.94 9.57
CA PRO A 129 -16.18 1.66 10.03
C PRO A 129 -15.42 0.66 9.18
N ALA A 130 -16.02 -0.49 8.81
CA ALA A 130 -15.36 -1.49 7.97
C ALA A 130 -14.96 -0.91 6.60
N ARG A 131 -15.84 -0.13 5.96
CA ARG A 131 -15.56 0.49 4.66
C ARG A 131 -14.39 1.48 4.73
N ARG A 132 -14.28 2.27 5.82
CA ARG A 132 -13.16 3.19 6.04
C ARG A 132 -11.83 2.46 6.24
N VAL A 133 -11.85 1.39 7.04
CA VAL A 133 -10.67 0.54 7.27
C VAL A 133 -10.24 -0.13 5.97
N ASN A 134 -11.18 -0.70 5.21
CA ASN A 134 -10.88 -1.31 3.92
C ASN A 134 -10.34 -0.28 2.92
N ALA A 135 -10.87 0.93 2.89
CA ALA A 135 -10.36 2.00 2.02
C ALA A 135 -8.90 2.35 2.36
N PHE A 136 -8.57 2.42 3.67
CA PHE A 136 -7.18 2.63 4.10
C PHE A 136 -6.26 1.52 3.60
N PHE A 137 -6.58 0.26 3.88
CA PHE A 137 -5.72 -0.86 3.51
C PHE A 137 -5.67 -1.09 2.00
N CYS A 138 -6.77 -0.87 1.27
CA CYS A 138 -6.74 -0.90 -0.19
C CYS A 138 -5.80 0.17 -0.76
N GLY A 139 -5.89 1.41 -0.25
CA GLY A 139 -4.96 2.47 -0.63
C GLY A 139 -3.51 2.16 -0.23
N LEU A 140 -3.30 1.46 0.91
CA LEU A 140 -1.97 1.07 1.35
C LEU A 140 -1.35 -0.04 0.48
N PHE A 141 -2.15 -0.90 -0.14
CA PHE A 141 -1.64 -2.05 -0.91
C PHE A 141 -1.88 -1.97 -2.42
N HIS A 142 -2.56 -0.94 -2.95
CA HIS A 142 -2.98 -0.90 -4.35
C HIS A 142 -1.83 -1.05 -5.36
N ASP A 143 -0.65 -0.49 -5.06
CA ASP A 143 0.56 -0.59 -5.87
C ASP A 143 1.57 -1.64 -5.34
N LEU A 144 1.15 -2.57 -4.45
CA LEU A 144 2.00 -3.65 -3.97
C LEU A 144 2.64 -4.48 -5.11
N PRO A 145 1.95 -4.77 -6.23
CA PRO A 145 2.54 -5.49 -7.36
C PRO A 145 3.81 -4.83 -7.91
N GLU A 146 3.98 -3.52 -7.76
CA GLU A 146 5.14 -2.79 -8.26
C GLU A 146 6.47 -3.21 -7.60
N VAL A 147 6.42 -3.84 -6.42
CA VAL A 147 7.64 -4.41 -5.82
C VAL A 147 8.26 -5.50 -6.69
N LEU A 148 7.44 -6.21 -7.47
CA LEU A 148 7.84 -7.33 -8.33
C LEU A 148 8.08 -6.90 -9.78
N THR A 149 7.32 -5.91 -10.27
CA THR A 149 7.33 -5.49 -11.69
C THR A 149 7.96 -4.13 -11.94
N ARG A 150 8.22 -3.37 -10.87
CA ARG A 150 8.56 -1.94 -10.87
C ARG A 150 7.42 -1.05 -11.38
N ASP A 151 7.53 0.25 -11.14
CA ASP A 151 6.58 1.25 -11.64
C ASP A 151 6.63 1.31 -13.18
N ILE A 152 5.60 0.78 -13.83
CA ILE A 152 5.40 0.93 -15.28
C ILE A 152 4.55 2.18 -15.49
N ILE A 153 5.16 3.19 -16.10
CA ILE A 153 4.53 4.51 -16.27
C ILE A 153 3.14 4.42 -16.96
N SER A 154 2.18 5.15 -16.42
CA SER A 154 0.78 5.17 -16.88
C SER A 154 0.59 5.39 -18.40
N PRO A 155 1.37 6.24 -19.10
CA PRO A 155 1.27 6.34 -20.57
C PRO A 155 1.56 5.04 -21.30
N VAL A 156 2.48 4.21 -20.81
CA VAL A 156 2.79 2.88 -21.40
C VAL A 156 1.65 1.92 -21.11
N LYS A 157 1.16 1.88 -19.86
CA LYS A 157 -0.02 1.07 -19.48
C LYS A 157 -1.26 1.41 -20.32
N LYS A 158 -1.48 2.69 -20.67
CA LYS A 158 -2.64 3.17 -21.45
C LYS A 158 -2.46 3.09 -22.96
N SER A 159 -1.28 2.81 -23.51
CA SER A 159 -1.01 2.86 -24.94
C SER A 159 -1.79 1.82 -25.75
N PHE A 160 -1.96 0.61 -25.21
CA PHE A 160 -2.74 -0.46 -25.82
C PHE A 160 -3.47 -1.27 -24.73
N ALA A 161 -4.78 -1.51 -24.91
CA ALA A 161 -5.59 -2.30 -23.97
C ALA A 161 -5.04 -3.72 -23.76
N GLU A 162 -4.50 -4.34 -24.82
CA GLU A 162 -3.87 -5.65 -24.77
C GLU A 162 -2.63 -5.66 -23.86
N LEU A 163 -1.80 -4.60 -23.91
CA LEU A 163 -0.61 -4.47 -23.07
C LEU A 163 -1.00 -4.34 -21.58
N SER A 164 -2.04 -3.54 -21.27
CA SER A 164 -2.54 -3.43 -19.88
C SER A 164 -3.01 -4.79 -19.35
N ARG A 165 -3.67 -5.60 -20.19
CA ARG A 165 -4.12 -6.95 -19.82
C ARG A 165 -2.95 -7.90 -19.55
N ILE A 166 -1.93 -7.86 -20.42
CA ILE A 166 -0.73 -8.69 -20.25
C ILE A 166 0.03 -8.30 -18.98
N ILE A 167 0.22 -7.00 -18.73
CA ILE A 167 0.86 -6.50 -17.51
C ILE A 167 0.10 -6.99 -16.28
N LYS A 168 -1.23 -6.82 -16.25
CA LYS A 168 -2.05 -7.28 -15.12
C LYS A 168 -1.96 -8.79 -14.90
N GLN A 169 -1.99 -9.58 -15.95
CA GLN A 169 -1.82 -11.04 -15.84
C GLN A 169 -0.44 -11.41 -15.27
N TYR A 170 0.60 -10.71 -15.68
CA TYR A 170 1.95 -10.93 -15.16
C TYR A 170 2.04 -10.51 -13.68
N GLU A 171 1.51 -9.35 -13.32
CA GLU A 171 1.42 -8.88 -11.92
C GLU A 171 0.71 -9.91 -11.04
N ASP A 172 -0.44 -10.44 -11.47
CA ASP A 172 -1.21 -11.44 -10.74
C ASP A 172 -0.43 -12.77 -10.57
N GLN A 173 0.32 -13.21 -11.60
CA GLN A 173 1.18 -14.39 -11.53
C GLN A 173 2.36 -14.21 -10.56
N GLU A 174 3.00 -13.05 -10.59
CA GLU A 174 4.12 -12.76 -9.69
C GLU A 174 3.66 -12.60 -8.23
N LEU A 175 2.51 -11.97 -8.00
CA LEU A 175 1.88 -11.93 -6.67
C LEU A 175 1.60 -13.33 -6.13
N GLU A 176 1.03 -14.20 -6.98
CA GLU A 176 0.75 -15.59 -6.62
C GLU A 176 2.01 -16.33 -6.21
N ARG A 177 3.05 -16.20 -7.03
CA ARG A 177 4.32 -16.93 -6.87
C ARG A 177 5.13 -16.45 -5.66
N HIS A 178 5.19 -15.14 -5.42
CA HIS A 178 6.13 -14.54 -4.47
C HIS A 178 5.49 -14.08 -3.17
N ILE A 179 4.16 -13.91 -3.11
CA ILE A 179 3.46 -13.42 -1.94
C ILE A 179 2.40 -14.43 -1.48
N PHE A 180 1.40 -14.74 -2.31
CA PHE A 180 0.25 -15.50 -1.85
C PHE A 180 0.56 -16.97 -1.55
N SER A 181 1.08 -17.72 -2.53
CA SER A 181 1.39 -19.13 -2.31
C SER A 181 2.42 -19.38 -1.22
N PRO A 182 3.48 -18.59 -1.04
CA PRO A 182 4.37 -18.70 0.12
C PRO A 182 3.66 -18.48 1.46
N LEU A 183 2.87 -17.40 1.60
CA LEU A 183 2.14 -17.10 2.83
C LEU A 183 1.14 -18.21 3.20
N GLU A 184 0.40 -18.73 2.21
CA GLU A 184 -0.54 -19.84 2.42
C GLU A 184 0.15 -21.13 2.88
N LYS A 185 1.33 -21.44 2.33
CA LYS A 185 2.13 -22.60 2.75
C LYS A 185 2.66 -22.50 4.17
N ASP A 186 2.91 -21.27 4.64
CA ASP A 186 3.37 -20.98 6.00
C ASP A 186 2.21 -20.79 7.01
N GLY A 187 0.94 -20.99 6.57
CA GLY A 187 -0.24 -20.92 7.46
C GLY A 187 -0.83 -19.53 7.64
N HIS A 188 -0.51 -18.58 6.74
CA HIS A 188 -1.01 -17.21 6.76
C HIS A 188 -2.13 -16.95 5.75
N GLU A 189 -3.04 -17.94 5.54
CA GLU A 189 -4.15 -17.84 4.59
C GLU A 189 -5.02 -16.62 4.83
N HIS A 190 -5.27 -16.26 6.10
CA HIS A 190 -6.09 -15.10 6.47
C HIS A 190 -5.49 -13.77 5.97
N ILE A 191 -4.15 -13.65 5.95
CA ILE A 191 -3.45 -12.48 5.38
C ILE A 191 -3.63 -12.45 3.86
N THR A 192 -3.43 -13.61 3.22
CA THR A 192 -3.57 -13.75 1.77
C THR A 192 -4.99 -13.43 1.31
N GLU A 193 -6.02 -13.92 2.00
CA GLU A 193 -7.43 -13.61 1.71
C GLU A 193 -7.70 -12.10 1.77
N ARG A 194 -7.19 -11.41 2.78
CA ARG A 194 -7.33 -9.96 2.91
C ARG A 194 -6.58 -9.20 1.82
N LEU A 195 -5.35 -9.57 1.51
CA LEU A 195 -4.57 -8.96 0.42
C LEU A 195 -5.26 -9.15 -0.94
N ARG A 196 -5.75 -10.37 -1.25
CA ARG A 196 -6.52 -10.64 -2.48
C ARG A 196 -7.78 -9.76 -2.57
N TYR A 197 -8.46 -9.57 -1.43
CA TYR A 197 -9.62 -8.69 -1.37
C TYR A 197 -9.25 -7.23 -1.66
N TYR A 198 -8.20 -6.71 -1.01
CA TYR A 198 -7.73 -5.34 -1.21
C TYR A 198 -7.25 -5.10 -2.64
N LEU A 199 -6.45 -5.99 -3.18
CA LEU A 199 -5.93 -5.92 -4.56
C LEU A 199 -7.00 -6.23 -5.63
N GLY A 200 -8.18 -6.71 -5.22
CA GLY A 200 -9.28 -6.97 -6.13
C GLY A 200 -9.02 -8.11 -7.12
N THR A 201 -8.13 -9.05 -6.80
CA THR A 201 -7.75 -10.15 -7.71
C THR A 201 -8.94 -11.01 -8.12
N VAL A 202 -9.92 -11.20 -7.22
CA VAL A 202 -11.14 -11.99 -7.50
C VAL A 202 -12.16 -11.19 -8.34
N VAL A 203 -12.21 -9.87 -8.15
CA VAL A 203 -13.15 -8.98 -8.86
C VAL A 203 -12.51 -8.27 -10.06
N GLY A 204 -11.24 -8.52 -10.33
CA GLY A 204 -10.51 -8.07 -11.52
C GLY A 204 -9.82 -6.72 -11.42
N SER A 205 -10.05 -5.94 -10.34
CA SER A 205 -9.33 -4.69 -10.08
C SER A 205 -9.46 -4.25 -8.63
N GLU A 206 -8.41 -3.63 -8.11
CA GLU A 206 -8.37 -2.89 -6.85
C GLU A 206 -9.37 -1.74 -6.81
N PHE A 207 -9.64 -1.15 -7.97
CA PHE A 207 -10.58 -0.02 -8.15
C PHE A 207 -12.04 -0.44 -8.39
N GLN A 208 -12.37 -1.71 -8.18
CA GLN A 208 -13.74 -2.21 -8.28
C GLN A 208 -14.41 -2.20 -6.91
N GLU A 209 -15.59 -1.56 -6.81
CA GLU A 209 -16.46 -1.67 -5.64
C GLU A 209 -16.85 -3.12 -5.41
N SER A 210 -16.73 -3.58 -4.18
CA SER A 210 -17.05 -4.94 -3.81
C SER A 210 -17.49 -5.07 -2.36
N ILE A 211 -18.20 -6.16 -2.08
CA ILE A 211 -18.66 -6.54 -0.74
C ILE A 211 -18.34 -8.01 -0.51
N LEU A 212 -18.26 -8.42 0.75
CA LEU A 212 -18.29 -9.81 1.16
C LEU A 212 -19.68 -10.13 1.71
N LYS A 213 -20.35 -11.13 1.12
CA LYS A 213 -21.59 -11.70 1.65
C LYS A 213 -21.31 -12.99 2.41
N GLU A 214 -22.32 -13.53 3.06
CA GLU A 214 -22.27 -14.86 3.66
C GLU A 214 -21.63 -15.88 2.69
N GLY A 215 -20.57 -16.57 3.15
CA GLY A 215 -19.76 -17.45 2.31
C GLY A 215 -18.43 -16.84 1.83
N GLY A 216 -18.12 -15.57 2.18
CA GLY A 216 -16.79 -14.98 2.07
C GLY A 216 -16.29 -14.65 0.67
N LYS A 217 -17.11 -14.86 -0.40
CA LYS A 217 -16.69 -14.54 -1.78
C LYS A 217 -16.97 -13.09 -2.13
N PRO A 218 -15.97 -12.34 -2.63
CA PRO A 218 -16.16 -10.96 -3.07
C PRO A 218 -17.17 -10.87 -4.23
N GLN A 219 -18.09 -9.91 -4.13
CA GLN A 219 -19.08 -9.61 -5.15
C GLN A 219 -18.95 -8.16 -5.60
N LYS A 220 -19.01 -7.93 -6.92
CA LYS A 220 -19.05 -6.60 -7.50
C LYS A 220 -20.36 -5.92 -7.19
N VAL A 221 -20.28 -4.64 -6.85
CA VAL A 221 -21.43 -3.76 -6.70
C VAL A 221 -21.18 -2.43 -7.39
N THR A 222 -22.19 -1.59 -7.50
CA THR A 222 -22.01 -0.20 -7.94
C THR A 222 -21.71 0.69 -6.74
N PHE A 223 -21.17 1.89 -6.98
CA PHE A 223 -20.97 2.88 -5.93
C PHE A 223 -22.27 3.26 -5.23
N ASP A 224 -23.36 3.42 -5.98
CA ASP A 224 -24.67 3.77 -5.43
C ASP A 224 -25.23 2.65 -4.53
N GLN A 225 -25.07 1.39 -4.93
CA GLN A 225 -25.41 0.24 -4.10
C GLN A 225 -24.56 0.20 -2.83
N LEU A 226 -23.25 0.46 -2.96
CA LEU A 226 -22.33 0.51 -1.83
C LEU A 226 -22.74 1.61 -0.84
N GLN A 227 -23.09 2.80 -1.35
CA GLN A 227 -23.47 3.96 -0.54
C GLN A 227 -24.84 3.79 0.12
N GLY A 228 -25.83 3.23 -0.60
CA GLY A 228 -27.19 3.14 -0.13
C GLY A 228 -27.53 1.83 0.59
N GLN A 229 -27.16 0.70 0.01
CA GLN A 229 -27.61 -0.62 0.46
C GLN A 229 -26.56 -1.36 1.31
N TYR A 230 -25.28 -1.23 0.98
CA TYR A 230 -24.22 -2.05 1.55
C TYR A 230 -23.26 -1.26 2.44
N ASN A 231 -23.65 -0.08 2.91
CA ASN A 231 -22.84 0.74 3.80
C ASN A 231 -22.99 0.30 5.27
N ALA A 232 -22.72 -0.98 5.55
CA ALA A 232 -22.76 -1.56 6.89
C ALA A 232 -21.61 -2.57 7.08
N ASN A 233 -21.13 -2.73 8.32
CA ASN A 233 -19.96 -3.54 8.62
C ASN A 233 -20.09 -5.02 8.22
N GLU A 234 -21.31 -5.55 8.25
CA GLU A 234 -21.64 -6.94 7.90
C GLU A 234 -21.34 -7.30 6.44
N PHE A 235 -21.28 -6.29 5.56
CA PHE A 235 -20.93 -6.48 4.15
C PHE A 235 -19.44 -6.31 3.87
N ASP A 236 -18.66 -5.95 4.86
CA ASP A 236 -17.21 -5.68 4.72
C ASP A 236 -16.88 -4.89 3.42
N PRO A 237 -17.48 -3.70 3.22
CA PRO A 237 -17.51 -3.06 1.90
C PRO A 237 -16.15 -2.47 1.53
N LYS A 238 -15.79 -2.58 0.23
CA LYS A 238 -14.57 -2.00 -0.38
C LYS A 238 -14.95 -0.96 -1.42
N ASP A 239 -14.42 0.26 -1.29
CA ASP A 239 -14.72 1.41 -2.12
C ASP A 239 -13.64 1.65 -3.19
N GLY A 240 -13.71 0.89 -4.29
CA GLY A 240 -12.72 0.96 -5.36
C GLY A 240 -12.67 2.34 -6.04
N LYS A 241 -13.83 3.00 -6.21
CA LYS A 241 -13.92 4.31 -6.85
C LYS A 241 -13.26 5.40 -5.99
N ALA A 242 -13.45 5.34 -4.65
CA ALA A 242 -12.79 6.27 -3.75
C ALA A 242 -11.25 6.10 -3.80
N ILE A 243 -10.77 4.86 -3.83
CA ILE A 243 -9.33 4.58 -3.92
C ILE A 243 -8.75 5.13 -5.23
N LYS A 244 -9.42 4.88 -6.36
CA LYS A 244 -9.00 5.40 -7.67
C LYS A 244 -8.90 6.92 -7.68
N LEU A 245 -9.87 7.58 -7.08
CA LEU A 245 -9.93 9.02 -6.94
C LEU A 245 -8.76 9.56 -6.09
N CYS A 246 -8.45 8.87 -4.98
CA CYS A 246 -7.33 9.23 -4.11
C CYS A 246 -5.97 9.02 -4.76
N ASP A 247 -5.78 7.97 -5.56
CA ASP A 247 -4.59 7.74 -6.37
C ASP A 247 -4.37 8.89 -7.35
N ILE A 248 -5.43 9.30 -8.07
CA ILE A 248 -5.40 10.44 -8.99
C ILE A 248 -5.10 11.75 -8.27
N LEU A 249 -5.73 12.00 -7.12
CA LEU A 249 -5.48 13.18 -6.31
C LEU A 249 -4.03 13.23 -5.81
N ALA A 250 -3.49 12.11 -5.36
CA ALA A 250 -2.08 12.03 -4.95
C ALA A 250 -1.15 12.34 -6.11
N ALA A 251 -1.37 11.76 -7.30
CA ALA A 251 -0.58 12.06 -8.49
C ALA A 251 -0.70 13.54 -8.93
N TYR A 252 -1.88 14.14 -8.79
CA TYR A 252 -2.09 15.58 -9.05
C TYR A 252 -1.29 16.45 -8.10
N ILE A 253 -1.34 16.17 -6.79
CA ILE A 253 -0.59 16.91 -5.77
C ILE A 253 0.92 16.74 -5.96
N GLU A 254 1.36 15.56 -6.37
CA GLU A 254 2.77 15.31 -6.71
C GLU A 254 3.23 16.20 -7.87
N ALA A 255 2.45 16.29 -8.95
CA ALA A 255 2.76 17.15 -10.09
C ALA A 255 2.70 18.64 -9.72
N TYR A 256 1.67 19.05 -8.99
CA TYR A 256 1.52 20.42 -8.48
C TYR A 256 2.73 20.85 -7.63
N THR A 257 3.11 20.01 -6.67
CA THR A 257 4.24 20.31 -5.78
C THR A 257 5.55 20.43 -6.57
N ALA A 258 5.77 19.59 -7.57
CA ALA A 258 6.93 19.69 -8.45
C ALA A 258 6.97 21.04 -9.18
N ILE A 259 5.84 21.47 -9.76
CA ILE A 259 5.73 22.76 -10.45
C ILE A 259 6.00 23.91 -9.48
N ARG A 260 5.43 23.87 -8.28
CA ARG A 260 5.66 24.88 -7.23
C ARG A 260 7.12 24.97 -6.78
N ASN A 261 7.86 23.87 -6.88
CA ASN A 261 9.30 23.84 -6.61
C ASN A 261 10.17 24.16 -7.85
N GLY A 262 9.58 24.67 -8.91
CA GLY A 262 10.30 25.14 -10.10
C GLY A 262 10.63 24.08 -11.13
N ILE A 263 10.06 22.86 -11.02
CA ILE A 263 10.23 21.82 -12.02
C ILE A 263 9.27 22.07 -13.19
N THR A 264 9.83 22.39 -14.34
CA THR A 264 9.08 22.82 -15.54
C THR A 264 9.14 21.79 -16.69
N SER A 265 9.39 20.51 -16.37
CA SER A 265 9.41 19.48 -17.42
C SER A 265 8.03 19.33 -18.06
N ASP A 266 8.01 19.14 -19.39
CA ASP A 266 6.77 18.98 -20.17
C ASP A 266 5.92 17.83 -19.63
N GLN A 267 6.55 16.73 -19.18
CA GLN A 267 5.85 15.58 -18.65
C GLN A 267 5.05 15.91 -17.37
N ILE A 268 5.63 16.68 -16.45
CA ILE A 268 4.96 17.12 -15.21
C ILE A 268 3.81 18.06 -15.53
N GLN A 269 4.04 19.06 -16.41
CA GLN A 269 3.01 20.00 -16.81
C GLN A 269 1.85 19.32 -17.54
N GLN A 270 2.14 18.43 -18.49
CA GLN A 270 1.11 17.65 -19.18
C GLN A 270 0.33 16.75 -18.23
N ALA A 271 0.98 16.10 -17.26
CA ALA A 271 0.31 15.27 -16.27
C ALA A 271 -0.63 16.12 -15.40
N PHE A 272 -0.17 17.26 -14.90
CA PHE A 272 -0.96 18.19 -14.09
C PHE A 272 -2.22 18.65 -14.83
N TRP A 273 -2.07 19.19 -16.05
CA TRP A 273 -3.22 19.71 -16.82
C TRP A 273 -4.15 18.59 -17.29
N ARG A 274 -3.62 17.45 -17.69
CA ARG A 274 -4.43 16.30 -18.12
C ARG A 274 -5.29 15.76 -16.99
N ILE A 275 -4.72 15.58 -15.78
CA ILE A 275 -5.48 15.09 -14.64
C ILE A 275 -6.60 16.09 -14.31
N ARG A 276 -6.28 17.38 -14.29
CA ARG A 276 -7.27 18.43 -14.03
C ARG A 276 -8.40 18.43 -15.05
N GLU A 277 -8.10 18.34 -16.34
CA GLU A 277 -9.09 18.32 -17.42
C GLU A 277 -9.97 17.06 -17.37
N GLU A 278 -9.34 15.88 -17.19
CA GLU A 278 -10.01 14.59 -17.21
C GLU A 278 -10.95 14.42 -16.00
N TYR A 279 -10.55 14.91 -14.81
CA TYR A 279 -11.26 14.63 -13.55
C TYR A 279 -11.96 15.85 -12.93
N SER A 280 -11.91 17.04 -13.52
CA SER A 280 -12.54 18.24 -12.94
C SER A 280 -14.07 18.14 -12.78
N LYS A 281 -14.73 17.29 -13.57
CA LYS A 281 -16.19 17.05 -13.53
C LYS A 281 -16.56 15.80 -12.74
N GLU A 282 -15.58 15.03 -12.29
CA GLU A 282 -15.84 13.80 -11.56
C GLU A 282 -16.38 14.09 -10.16
N THR A 283 -17.35 13.28 -9.75
CA THR A 283 -17.95 13.34 -8.43
C THR A 283 -17.94 11.96 -7.78
N LEU A 284 -17.80 11.96 -6.47
CA LEU A 284 -17.94 10.78 -5.63
C LEU A 284 -18.92 11.11 -4.49
N GLY A 285 -20.19 10.73 -4.65
CA GLY A 285 -21.24 11.20 -3.76
C GLY A 285 -21.35 12.72 -3.77
N ASN A 286 -21.15 13.35 -2.61
CA ASN A 286 -21.14 14.81 -2.45
C ASN A 286 -19.77 15.47 -2.66
N ILE A 287 -18.73 14.71 -3.00
CA ILE A 287 -17.38 15.23 -3.19
C ILE A 287 -17.16 15.52 -4.67
N HIS A 288 -16.77 16.76 -4.99
CA HIS A 288 -16.44 17.21 -6.34
C HIS A 288 -14.92 17.34 -6.47
N LEU A 289 -14.28 16.58 -7.37
CA LEU A 289 -12.83 16.65 -7.58
C LEU A 289 -12.39 18.01 -8.10
N GLY A 290 -13.16 18.60 -9.00
CA GLY A 290 -12.85 19.94 -9.50
C GLY A 290 -12.75 20.97 -8.39
N ALA A 291 -13.60 20.88 -7.36
CA ALA A 291 -13.51 21.76 -6.19
C ALA A 291 -12.21 21.53 -5.40
N LEU A 292 -11.82 20.25 -5.20
CA LEU A 292 -10.54 19.94 -4.55
C LEU A 292 -9.34 20.46 -5.34
N PHE A 293 -9.38 20.43 -6.68
CA PHE A 293 -8.29 20.96 -7.51
C PHE A 293 -8.17 22.48 -7.43
N THR A 294 -9.27 23.22 -7.22
CA THR A 294 -9.22 24.68 -7.07
C THR A 294 -8.53 25.15 -5.80
N ASP A 295 -8.41 24.30 -4.79
CA ASP A 295 -7.66 24.62 -3.56
C ASP A 295 -6.13 24.73 -3.84
N PHE A 296 -5.68 24.33 -5.02
CA PHE A 296 -4.28 24.38 -5.48
C PHE A 296 -4.03 25.45 -6.56
N ASP A 297 -4.96 26.34 -6.84
CA ASP A 297 -4.82 27.44 -7.84
C ASP A 297 -3.99 28.65 -7.39
#